data_8a6d4b01d73cc6a7cfb631a7296b772f
#
_entry.id   8a6d4b01d73cc6a7cfb631a7296b772f
#
_cell.length_a   1.000
_cell.length_b   1.000
_cell.length_c   1.000
_cell.angle_alpha   90.00
_cell.angle_beta   90.00
_cell.angle_gamma   90.00
#
_symmetry.space_group_name_H-M   'P 1'
#
loop_
_entity.id
_entity.type
_entity.pdbx_description
1 polymer ?
#
loop_
_entity_poly.entity_id
_entity_poly.type
_entity_poly.pdbx_seq_one_letter_code
_entity_poly.pdbx_strand_id
1 'polypeptide(L)'
;MTLKATPSLLAIAAAVVAAAAPLCAQGPTANYWIYVGAESADLLHLVRYGPTGATVEKTILVGEMQVETEGPHGLKMSRDKRYLYMTTGHGIPDGKLWKIETGVDTVVGDPILLGRFPATVDLTPDDLYAFVVNFNLHGEREPSSISVVYTPELMEIVQTTTCTQPHGGRMHPMGTRWYTNCIVDDQMVEIDTQTFEVARRFSVAVDHEGPLTDYEPVRPTTAPTCSPTWALPTPAGDRIFVACNRANHILEVDYETWTLTRRIETGRGPYNMAITPDGKTLVVTLKQGAAVQFFDVESGESRGIVESSTTVTHGVVVSPDSRYAFVSVEGVGAEPGKLDIFDLQTLERVADVDLGQQAGGIAFWKMEPTN
;
A
#
# COMPACT_ATOMS: atom_id res chain seq x y z
N MET A 1 18.36 -41.03 -77.37
CA MET A 1 17.88 -39.80 -76.62
C MET A 1 17.62 -40.22 -75.21
N THR A 2 18.61 -40.10 -74.34
CA THR A 2 18.61 -40.60 -72.95
C THR A 2 18.39 -39.44 -72.01
N LEU A 3 17.26 -39.42 -71.36
CA LEU A 3 16.94 -38.46 -70.23
C LEU A 3 17.68 -38.84 -68.98
N LYS A 4 18.51 -37.94 -68.45
CA LYS A 4 19.12 -38.06 -67.15
C LYS A 4 18.18 -37.44 -66.13
N ALA A 5 17.75 -38.23 -65.09
CA ALA A 5 17.02 -37.75 -63.94
C ALA A 5 18.01 -37.26 -62.85
N THR A 6 17.81 -36.05 -62.39
CA THR A 6 18.52 -35.45 -61.24
C THR A 6 17.75 -35.72 -59.93
N PRO A 7 18.40 -36.19 -58.87
CA PRO A 7 17.71 -36.34 -57.58
C PRO A 7 17.64 -35.00 -56.82
N SER A 8 16.42 -34.63 -56.41
CA SER A 8 16.17 -33.51 -55.53
C SER A 8 16.46 -33.94 -54.08
N LEU A 9 17.40 -33.31 -53.45
CA LEU A 9 17.66 -33.42 -52.00
C LEU A 9 16.61 -32.60 -51.23
N LEU A 10 15.74 -33.28 -50.53
CA LEU A 10 14.86 -32.65 -49.54
C LEU A 10 15.68 -32.43 -48.23
N ALA A 11 15.94 -31.15 -47.89
CA ALA A 11 16.51 -30.78 -46.60
C ALA A 11 15.39 -30.71 -45.57
N ILE A 12 15.40 -31.65 -44.62
CA ILE A 12 14.51 -31.61 -43.45
C ILE A 12 15.16 -30.69 -42.41
N ALA A 13 14.59 -29.48 -42.21
CA ALA A 13 14.96 -28.59 -41.13
C ALA A 13 14.30 -29.12 -39.83
N ALA A 14 15.10 -29.68 -38.94
CA ALA A 14 14.66 -30.01 -37.58
C ALA A 14 14.56 -28.72 -36.77
N ALA A 15 13.36 -28.28 -36.44
CA ALA A 15 13.12 -27.23 -35.48
C ALA A 15 13.42 -27.76 -34.07
N VAL A 16 14.50 -27.29 -33.46
CA VAL A 16 14.80 -27.54 -32.04
C VAL A 16 13.88 -26.62 -31.24
N VAL A 17 12.80 -27.17 -30.71
CA VAL A 17 12.00 -26.51 -29.68
C VAL A 17 12.80 -26.60 -28.35
N ALA A 18 13.47 -25.51 -28.01
CA ALA A 18 14.05 -25.38 -26.67
C ALA A 18 12.89 -25.25 -25.69
N ALA A 19 12.61 -26.33 -24.97
CA ALA A 19 11.73 -26.28 -23.80
C ALA A 19 12.40 -25.37 -22.75
N ALA A 20 11.81 -24.21 -22.49
CA ALA A 20 12.20 -23.41 -21.34
C ALA A 20 11.96 -24.25 -20.09
N ALA A 21 13.02 -24.60 -19.39
CA ALA A 21 12.91 -25.23 -18.08
C ALA A 21 12.12 -24.29 -17.15
N PRO A 22 11.20 -24.79 -16.31
CA PRO A 22 10.53 -23.95 -15.33
C PRO A 22 11.62 -23.30 -14.47
N LEU A 23 11.57 -21.99 -14.31
CA LEU A 23 12.36 -21.28 -13.32
C LEU A 23 11.91 -21.83 -11.96
N CYS A 24 12.66 -22.77 -11.39
CA CYS A 24 12.49 -23.10 -9.98
C CYS A 24 12.76 -21.81 -9.19
N ALA A 25 11.78 -21.37 -8.42
CA ALA A 25 11.95 -20.27 -7.50
C ALA A 25 13.15 -20.57 -6.61
N GLN A 26 14.26 -19.84 -6.82
CA GLN A 26 15.35 -19.88 -5.85
C GLN A 26 14.82 -19.21 -4.59
N GLY A 27 14.90 -19.90 -3.46
CA GLY A 27 14.53 -19.34 -2.17
C GLY A 27 15.30 -18.04 -1.86
N PRO A 28 14.86 -17.28 -0.87
CA PRO A 28 15.50 -16.02 -0.52
C PRO A 28 16.96 -16.21 -0.15
N THR A 29 17.84 -15.33 -0.66
CA THR A 29 19.27 -15.29 -0.33
C THR A 29 19.61 -14.23 0.71
N ALA A 30 18.60 -13.53 1.20
CA ALA A 30 18.68 -12.51 2.24
C ALA A 30 17.58 -12.71 3.28
N ASN A 31 17.71 -12.05 4.42
CA ASN A 31 16.65 -11.90 5.40
C ASN A 31 15.94 -10.56 5.15
N TYR A 32 14.61 -10.60 5.08
CA TYR A 32 13.72 -9.46 4.93
C TYR A 32 12.97 -9.26 6.23
N TRP A 33 12.91 -8.02 6.73
CA TRP A 33 12.30 -7.69 8.00
C TRP A 33 11.13 -6.74 7.81
N ILE A 34 9.99 -7.10 8.36
CA ILE A 34 8.71 -6.40 8.14
C ILE A 34 8.01 -6.19 9.47
N TYR A 35 7.54 -4.97 9.73
CA TYR A 35 6.59 -4.70 10.81
C TYR A 35 5.18 -4.79 10.30
N VAL A 36 4.30 -5.44 11.08
CA VAL A 36 2.87 -5.59 10.78
C VAL A 36 2.05 -5.30 12.03
N GLY A 37 1.10 -4.37 11.93
CA GLY A 37 0.15 -4.06 12.98
C GLY A 37 -1.07 -4.98 12.92
N ALA A 38 -1.49 -5.51 14.07
CA ALA A 38 -2.71 -6.29 14.24
C ALA A 38 -3.70 -5.48 15.08
N GLU A 39 -4.64 -4.81 14.41
CA GLU A 39 -5.50 -3.77 14.98
C GLU A 39 -6.38 -4.25 16.12
N SER A 40 -7.08 -5.38 15.94
CA SER A 40 -7.99 -5.91 16.95
C SER A 40 -7.31 -6.59 18.13
N ALA A 41 -5.98 -6.64 18.13
CA ALA A 41 -5.20 -7.31 19.18
C ALA A 41 -4.21 -6.37 19.89
N ASP A 42 -4.11 -5.09 19.48
CA ASP A 42 -3.11 -4.13 19.96
C ASP A 42 -1.67 -4.65 19.89
N LEU A 43 -1.35 -5.34 18.79
CA LEU A 43 -0.05 -5.96 18.59
C LEU A 43 0.68 -5.37 17.38
N LEU A 44 1.98 -5.16 17.56
CA LEU A 44 2.91 -4.92 16.47
C LEU A 44 3.84 -6.13 16.36
N HIS A 45 3.86 -6.78 15.20
CA HIS A 45 4.71 -7.93 14.95
C HIS A 45 5.93 -7.54 14.12
N LEU A 46 7.11 -8.02 14.49
CA LEU A 46 8.29 -8.01 13.67
C LEU A 46 8.45 -9.40 13.05
N VAL A 47 8.34 -9.47 11.73
CA VAL A 47 8.45 -10.72 10.96
C VAL A 47 9.75 -10.72 10.18
N ARG A 48 10.45 -11.86 10.18
CA ARG A 48 11.57 -12.15 9.31
C ARG A 48 11.17 -13.19 8.26
N TYR A 49 11.47 -12.89 7.01
CA TYR A 49 11.43 -13.87 5.92
C TYR A 49 12.83 -14.09 5.37
N GLY A 50 13.26 -15.34 5.27
CA GLY A 50 14.60 -15.70 4.82
C GLY A 50 14.68 -17.14 4.33
N PRO A 51 15.91 -17.71 4.14
CA PRO A 51 16.09 -19.07 3.62
C PRO A 51 15.40 -20.15 4.43
N THR A 52 15.11 -19.90 5.70
CA THR A 52 14.42 -20.83 6.61
C THR A 52 12.88 -20.61 6.66
N GLY A 53 12.35 -19.76 5.79
CA GLY A 53 10.93 -19.40 5.75
C GLY A 53 10.59 -18.10 6.49
N ALA A 54 9.29 -17.90 6.75
CA ALA A 54 8.76 -16.76 7.49
C ALA A 54 8.61 -17.09 8.99
N THR A 55 8.99 -16.15 9.86
CA THR A 55 8.94 -16.33 11.32
C THR A 55 8.59 -15.00 11.99
N VAL A 56 7.66 -15.03 12.95
CA VAL A 56 7.45 -13.90 13.86
C VAL A 56 8.60 -13.90 14.88
N GLU A 57 9.49 -12.94 14.76
CA GLU A 57 10.66 -12.81 15.64
C GLU A 57 10.31 -12.10 16.95
N LYS A 58 9.35 -11.17 16.89
CA LYS A 58 8.93 -10.39 18.04
C LYS A 58 7.46 -10.00 17.94
N THR A 59 6.77 -10.02 19.06
CA THR A 59 5.43 -9.47 19.24
C THR A 59 5.50 -8.41 20.32
N ILE A 60 5.04 -7.21 20.00
CA ILE A 60 5.11 -6.01 20.83
C ILE A 60 3.69 -5.58 21.15
N LEU A 61 3.35 -5.48 22.43
CA LEU A 61 2.09 -4.89 22.84
C LEU A 61 2.17 -3.38 22.65
N VAL A 62 1.17 -2.80 22.01
CA VAL A 62 1.04 -1.36 21.75
C VAL A 62 -0.26 -0.84 22.36
N GLY A 63 -0.39 0.50 22.44
CA GLY A 63 -1.51 1.12 23.14
C GLY A 63 -1.21 1.42 24.60
N GLU A 64 -2.00 2.31 25.20
CA GLU A 64 -1.86 2.75 26.58
C GLU A 64 -2.90 2.12 27.50
N MET A 65 -4.07 1.78 26.98
CA MET A 65 -5.19 1.27 27.76
C MET A 65 -5.42 -0.22 27.51
N GLN A 66 -5.24 -1.04 28.54
CA GLN A 66 -5.43 -2.49 28.44
C GLN A 66 -6.89 -2.93 28.23
N VAL A 67 -7.85 -2.04 28.46
CA VAL A 67 -9.29 -2.35 28.41
C VAL A 67 -9.96 -1.86 27.13
N GLU A 68 -9.26 -1.11 26.31
CA GLU A 68 -9.74 -0.59 25.03
C GLU A 68 -8.77 -0.99 23.91
N THR A 69 -9.32 -1.38 22.77
CA THR A 69 -8.52 -1.63 21.57
C THR A 69 -8.20 -0.29 20.93
N GLU A 70 -6.93 0.10 20.93
CA GLU A 70 -6.45 1.32 20.27
C GLU A 70 -6.11 1.11 18.80
N GLY A 71 -5.70 -0.09 18.42
CA GLY A 71 -5.50 -0.58 17.09
C GLY A 71 -4.37 0.08 16.29
N PRO A 72 -3.20 -0.56 16.12
CA PRO A 72 -2.14 -0.07 15.24
C PRO A 72 -2.59 -0.21 13.78
N HIS A 73 -2.82 0.94 13.09
CA HIS A 73 -3.34 0.94 11.72
C HIS A 73 -2.31 1.38 10.68
N GLY A 74 -1.86 2.63 10.70
CA GLY A 74 -0.88 3.16 9.76
C GLY A 74 0.55 2.92 10.23
N LEU A 75 1.41 2.39 9.38
CA LEU A 75 2.83 2.18 9.66
C LEU A 75 3.70 2.84 8.60
N LYS A 76 4.69 3.63 9.01
CA LYS A 76 5.69 4.21 8.12
C LYS A 76 7.08 4.20 8.73
N MET A 77 8.03 3.68 7.98
CA MET A 77 9.44 3.66 8.35
C MET A 77 10.12 4.99 7.99
N SER A 78 10.94 5.55 8.89
CA SER A 78 11.86 6.63 8.55
C SER A 78 12.85 6.19 7.47
N ARG A 79 13.39 7.14 6.71
CA ARG A 79 14.32 6.86 5.62
C ARG A 79 15.60 6.18 6.10
N ASP A 80 16.12 6.60 7.26
CA ASP A 80 17.31 6.02 7.88
C ASP A 80 17.04 4.68 8.59
N LYS A 81 15.78 4.20 8.59
CA LYS A 81 15.32 2.95 9.20
C LYS A 81 15.47 2.87 10.72
N ARG A 82 15.68 4.01 11.38
CA ARG A 82 15.83 4.07 12.84
C ARG A 82 14.50 4.17 13.57
N TYR A 83 13.49 4.71 12.92
CA TYR A 83 12.18 4.93 13.55
C TYR A 83 11.05 4.37 12.71
N LEU A 84 10.11 3.75 13.39
CA LEU A 84 8.79 3.41 12.88
C LEU A 84 7.78 4.40 13.45
N TYR A 85 7.03 5.05 12.56
CA TYR A 85 5.86 5.85 12.93
C TYR A 85 4.62 4.99 12.79
N MET A 86 3.79 4.98 13.83
CA MET A 86 2.60 4.14 13.92
C MET A 86 1.41 4.97 14.37
N THR A 87 0.27 4.81 13.71
CA THR A 87 -1.00 5.41 14.17
C THR A 87 -1.82 4.39 14.94
N THR A 88 -2.54 4.86 15.96
CA THR A 88 -3.57 4.10 16.67
C THR A 88 -4.84 4.94 16.78
N GLY A 89 -6.00 4.33 16.83
CA GLY A 89 -7.28 5.08 16.92
C GLY A 89 -8.51 4.23 16.75
N HIS A 90 -8.33 2.93 16.52
CA HIS A 90 -9.46 2.01 16.42
C HIS A 90 -10.10 1.82 17.80
N GLY A 91 -11.42 1.95 17.89
CA GLY A 91 -12.15 1.82 19.17
C GLY A 91 -12.24 3.10 20.01
N ILE A 92 -11.43 4.12 19.73
CA ILE A 92 -11.52 5.45 20.35
C ILE A 92 -11.74 6.54 19.28
N PRO A 93 -12.46 7.64 19.59
CA PRO A 93 -12.78 8.67 18.59
C PRO A 93 -11.52 9.41 18.10
N ASP A 94 -10.63 9.76 18.99
CA ASP A 94 -9.39 10.48 18.70
C ASP A 94 -8.21 9.52 18.86
N GLY A 95 -7.31 9.50 17.91
CA GLY A 95 -6.19 8.58 17.92
C GLY A 95 -4.84 9.27 18.04
N LYS A 96 -3.78 8.50 17.99
CA LYS A 96 -2.42 8.96 18.29
C LYS A 96 -1.44 8.61 17.19
N LEU A 97 -0.36 9.37 17.13
CA LEU A 97 0.86 9.02 16.40
C LEU A 97 1.97 8.66 17.40
N TRP A 98 2.56 7.52 17.17
CA TRP A 98 3.66 6.95 17.95
C TRP A 98 4.95 7.01 17.16
N LYS A 99 6.07 7.20 17.84
CA LYS A 99 7.42 7.04 17.30
C LYS A 99 8.13 5.92 18.05
N ILE A 100 8.57 4.90 17.33
CA ILE A 100 9.16 3.68 17.89
C ILE A 100 10.57 3.54 17.34
N GLU A 101 11.58 3.34 18.21
CA GLU A 101 12.94 3.04 17.78
C GLU A 101 13.02 1.58 17.35
N THR A 102 13.42 1.35 16.09
CA THR A 102 13.45 0.01 15.49
C THR A 102 14.59 -0.85 16.01
N GLY A 103 14.34 -2.14 16.15
CA GLY A 103 15.31 -3.11 16.66
C GLY A 103 15.32 -3.21 18.19
N VAL A 104 15.29 -2.09 18.90
CA VAL A 104 15.01 -2.04 20.35
C VAL A 104 13.50 -2.21 20.55
N ASP A 105 12.70 -1.61 19.66
CA ASP A 105 11.24 -1.62 19.62
C ASP A 105 10.63 -0.96 20.88
N THR A 106 11.14 0.20 21.22
CA THR A 106 10.69 1.02 22.32
C THR A 106 10.12 2.34 21.82
N VAL A 107 9.08 2.82 22.49
CA VAL A 107 8.48 4.14 22.20
C VAL A 107 9.46 5.25 22.54
N VAL A 108 9.59 6.23 21.66
CA VAL A 108 10.44 7.41 21.81
C VAL A 108 9.57 8.64 22.10
N GLY A 109 9.69 9.19 23.29
CA GLY A 109 8.84 10.28 23.77
C GLY A 109 7.42 9.82 24.06
N ASP A 110 6.52 10.79 24.27
CA ASP A 110 5.10 10.52 24.46
C ASP A 110 4.40 10.54 23.09
N PRO A 111 3.42 9.63 22.82
CA PRO A 111 2.62 9.69 21.63
C PRO A 111 1.75 10.96 21.62
N ILE A 112 1.51 11.53 20.44
CA ILE A 112 0.69 12.73 20.34
C ILE A 112 -0.73 12.40 19.89
N LEU A 113 -1.69 13.07 20.51
CA LEU A 113 -3.09 13.02 20.13
C LEU A 113 -3.28 13.77 18.80
N LEU A 114 -3.99 13.15 17.87
CA LEU A 114 -4.36 13.71 16.57
C LEU A 114 -5.89 13.78 16.43
N GLY A 115 -6.38 13.85 15.18
CA GLY A 115 -7.81 13.81 14.92
C GLY A 115 -8.42 12.40 15.02
N ARG A 116 -9.67 12.26 14.60
CA ARG A 116 -10.44 11.03 14.70
C ARG A 116 -9.93 9.96 13.75
N PHE A 117 -9.57 8.82 14.30
CA PHE A 117 -9.10 7.63 13.59
C PHE A 117 -7.96 7.96 12.60
N PRO A 118 -6.74 8.26 13.08
CA PRO A 118 -5.59 8.44 12.21
C PRO A 118 -5.24 7.11 11.52
N ALA A 119 -5.60 6.99 10.23
CA ALA A 119 -5.55 5.74 9.50
C ALA A 119 -4.21 5.47 8.82
N THR A 120 -3.63 6.48 8.21
CA THR A 120 -2.39 6.31 7.45
C THR A 120 -1.40 7.41 7.77
N VAL A 121 -0.13 7.07 7.69
CA VAL A 121 0.98 8.00 7.89
C VAL A 121 1.97 7.86 6.74
N ASP A 122 2.48 8.99 6.24
CA ASP A 122 3.62 9.04 5.33
C ASP A 122 4.56 10.16 5.73
N LEU A 123 5.83 10.08 5.31
CA LEU A 123 6.88 11.02 5.69
C LEU A 123 7.40 11.78 4.49
N THR A 124 7.81 13.03 4.72
CA THR A 124 8.63 13.75 3.75
C THR A 124 9.98 13.04 3.53
N PRO A 125 10.63 13.22 2.36
CA PRO A 125 11.91 12.53 2.06
C PRO A 125 13.07 12.84 3.03
N ASP A 126 12.97 13.95 3.77
CA ASP A 126 13.92 14.35 4.82
C ASP A 126 13.49 13.89 6.22
N ASP A 127 12.36 13.16 6.33
CA ASP A 127 11.74 12.72 7.57
C ASP A 127 11.34 13.86 8.54
N LEU A 128 11.31 15.13 8.09
CA LEU A 128 10.97 16.26 8.97
C LEU A 128 9.48 16.37 9.27
N TYR A 129 8.62 15.94 8.35
CA TYR A 129 7.18 16.01 8.53
C TYR A 129 6.51 14.66 8.26
N ALA A 130 5.58 14.31 9.14
CA ALA A 130 4.64 13.21 8.93
C ALA A 130 3.27 13.78 8.53
N PHE A 131 2.70 13.25 7.46
CA PHE A 131 1.34 13.52 7.00
C PHE A 131 0.46 12.36 7.47
N VAL A 132 -0.48 12.66 8.33
CA VAL A 132 -1.37 11.66 8.95
C VAL A 132 -2.81 11.94 8.56
N VAL A 133 -3.47 10.92 8.03
CA VAL A 133 -4.89 11.02 7.62
C VAL A 133 -5.78 10.77 8.83
N ASN A 134 -6.63 11.72 9.17
CA ASN A 134 -7.69 11.56 10.16
C ASN A 134 -8.94 11.02 9.45
N PHE A 135 -9.08 9.71 9.37
CA PHE A 135 -10.08 9.02 8.55
C PHE A 135 -11.52 9.24 9.04
N ASN A 136 -11.70 9.45 10.35
CA ASN A 136 -13.01 9.60 10.97
C ASN A 136 -13.96 8.42 10.69
N LEU A 137 -13.45 7.19 10.73
CA LEU A 137 -14.19 5.98 10.34
C LEU A 137 -15.50 5.81 11.13
N HIS A 138 -15.48 6.07 12.43
CA HIS A 138 -16.60 5.85 13.34
C HIS A 138 -17.45 7.10 13.60
N GLY A 139 -17.05 8.25 13.04
CA GLY A 139 -17.77 9.51 13.21
C GLY A 139 -18.86 9.74 12.18
N GLU A 140 -19.48 10.91 12.28
CA GLU A 140 -20.43 11.38 11.29
C GLU A 140 -19.75 11.56 9.92
N ARG A 141 -20.51 11.35 8.83
CA ARG A 141 -20.02 11.58 7.46
C ARG A 141 -19.91 13.08 7.18
N GLU A 142 -18.89 13.69 7.71
CA GLU A 142 -18.55 15.10 7.57
C GLU A 142 -17.09 15.24 7.09
N PRO A 143 -16.70 16.40 6.53
CA PRO A 143 -15.33 16.64 6.14
C PRO A 143 -14.37 16.45 7.31
N SER A 144 -13.33 15.67 7.09
CA SER A 144 -12.24 15.44 8.01
C SER A 144 -10.93 16.04 7.47
N SER A 145 -9.80 15.73 8.08
CA SER A 145 -8.55 16.43 7.88
C SER A 145 -7.37 15.50 7.68
N ILE A 146 -6.26 16.09 7.33
CA ILE A 146 -4.93 15.54 7.58
C ILE A 146 -4.25 16.35 8.68
N SER A 147 -3.46 15.68 9.53
CA SER A 147 -2.54 16.30 10.47
C SER A 147 -1.13 16.31 9.89
N VAL A 148 -0.45 17.44 9.96
CA VAL A 148 0.98 17.53 9.63
C VAL A 148 1.75 17.65 10.94
N VAL A 149 2.66 16.70 11.17
CA VAL A 149 3.42 16.58 12.41
C VAL A 149 4.90 16.83 12.15
N TYR A 150 5.51 17.75 12.89
CA TYR A 150 6.95 17.94 12.93
C TYR A 150 7.57 16.79 13.75
N THR A 151 8.26 15.90 13.07
CA THR A 151 8.69 14.59 13.62
C THR A 151 9.78 14.64 14.69
N PRO A 152 10.73 15.63 14.68
CA PRO A 152 11.74 15.67 15.71
C PRO A 152 11.17 15.83 17.12
N GLU A 153 10.12 16.63 17.26
CA GLU A 153 9.47 16.96 18.53
C GLU A 153 8.13 16.28 18.71
N LEU A 154 7.66 15.49 17.72
CA LEU A 154 6.31 14.93 17.66
C LEU A 154 5.26 16.00 17.96
N MET A 155 5.28 17.08 17.21
CA MET A 155 4.38 18.22 17.40
C MET A 155 3.48 18.39 16.16
N GLU A 156 2.17 18.36 16.35
CA GLU A 156 1.23 18.73 15.30
C GLU A 156 1.33 20.23 15.01
N ILE A 157 1.63 20.58 13.76
CA ILE A 157 1.81 21.99 13.35
C ILE A 157 0.60 22.56 12.61
N VAL A 158 -0.19 21.70 11.96
CA VAL A 158 -1.41 22.11 11.27
C VAL A 158 -2.34 20.91 11.03
N GLN A 159 -3.64 21.19 11.03
CA GLN A 159 -4.67 20.31 10.48
C GLN A 159 -5.29 20.95 9.25
N THR A 160 -5.25 20.27 8.12
CA THR A 160 -5.85 20.75 6.87
C THR A 160 -7.09 19.93 6.55
N THR A 161 -8.24 20.60 6.51
CA THR A 161 -9.51 19.97 6.09
C THR A 161 -9.42 19.54 4.63
N THR A 162 -9.74 18.30 4.36
CA THR A 162 -9.67 17.73 3.01
C THR A 162 -11.04 17.36 2.47
N CYS A 163 -11.69 16.35 3.03
CA CYS A 163 -12.90 15.75 2.48
C CYS A 163 -13.52 14.74 3.46
N THR A 164 -14.61 14.11 3.06
CA THR A 164 -15.27 13.09 3.90
C THR A 164 -14.55 11.75 3.78
N GLN A 165 -14.14 11.22 4.92
CA GLN A 165 -13.38 9.97 5.03
C GLN A 165 -12.12 9.95 4.14
N PRO A 166 -11.16 10.88 4.34
CA PRO A 166 -9.85 10.76 3.72
C PRO A 166 -9.17 9.45 4.17
N HIS A 167 -8.45 8.76 3.28
CA HIS A 167 -7.89 7.45 3.59
C HIS A 167 -6.43 7.33 3.14
N GLY A 168 -6.14 6.42 2.23
CA GLY A 168 -4.77 6.08 1.84
C GLY A 168 -4.04 7.19 1.14
N GLY A 169 -2.88 7.55 1.64
CA GLY A 169 -2.05 8.62 1.09
C GLY A 169 -0.60 8.23 0.90
N ARG A 170 0.04 8.86 -0.08
CA ARG A 170 1.47 8.69 -0.39
C ARG A 170 2.13 10.01 -0.76
N MET A 171 3.40 10.10 -0.39
CA MET A 171 4.28 11.19 -0.80
C MET A 171 4.68 11.04 -2.26
N HIS A 172 4.64 12.14 -3.01
CA HIS A 172 5.28 12.23 -4.33
C HIS A 172 6.80 12.04 -4.20
N PRO A 173 7.48 11.33 -5.11
CA PRO A 173 8.92 11.07 -5.01
C PRO A 173 9.78 12.32 -4.84
N MET A 174 9.38 13.45 -5.42
CA MET A 174 10.08 14.74 -5.24
C MET A 174 9.86 15.37 -3.86
N GLY A 175 8.94 14.86 -3.05
CA GLY A 175 8.65 15.38 -1.72
C GLY A 175 7.87 16.70 -1.68
N THR A 176 7.46 17.26 -2.82
CA THR A 176 6.76 18.55 -2.92
C THR A 176 5.25 18.43 -2.88
N ARG A 177 4.73 17.23 -3.03
CA ARG A 177 3.29 16.94 -3.04
C ARG A 177 3.03 15.65 -2.26
N TRP A 178 1.88 15.62 -1.63
CA TRP A 178 1.33 14.44 -0.96
C TRP A 178 -0.13 14.24 -1.37
N TYR A 179 -0.58 13.00 -1.44
CA TYR A 179 -1.93 12.66 -1.92
C TYR A 179 -2.73 11.94 -0.86
N THR A 180 -4.03 12.15 -0.85
CA THR A 180 -5.01 11.32 -0.13
C THR A 180 -6.26 11.14 -0.96
N ASN A 181 -7.00 10.07 -0.69
CA ASN A 181 -8.26 9.75 -1.33
C ASN A 181 -9.43 9.90 -0.38
N CYS A 182 -10.53 10.40 -0.88
CA CYS A 182 -11.77 10.67 -0.17
C CYS A 182 -12.78 9.60 -0.52
N ILE A 183 -12.91 8.58 0.34
CA ILE A 183 -13.70 7.36 0.05
C ILE A 183 -15.14 7.69 -0.31
N VAL A 184 -15.75 8.68 0.38
CA VAL A 184 -17.17 9.00 0.23
C VAL A 184 -17.42 10.11 -0.79
N ASP A 185 -16.44 10.98 -1.03
CA ASP A 185 -16.58 12.10 -1.96
C ASP A 185 -16.12 11.79 -3.38
N ASP A 186 -15.61 10.57 -3.63
CA ASP A 186 -15.07 10.16 -4.94
C ASP A 186 -14.02 11.12 -5.49
N GLN A 187 -13.02 11.49 -4.67
CA GLN A 187 -11.94 12.34 -5.14
C GLN A 187 -10.58 11.97 -4.59
N MET A 188 -9.56 12.33 -5.36
CA MET A 188 -8.18 12.42 -4.93
C MET A 188 -7.84 13.89 -4.63
N VAL A 189 -7.15 14.11 -3.52
CA VAL A 189 -6.70 15.43 -3.06
C VAL A 189 -5.18 15.47 -3.04
N GLU A 190 -4.61 16.50 -3.65
CA GLU A 190 -3.19 16.80 -3.62
C GLU A 190 -2.93 17.93 -2.61
N ILE A 191 -1.96 17.70 -1.72
CA ILE A 191 -1.50 18.66 -0.71
C ILE A 191 -0.12 19.17 -1.10
N ASP A 192 0.09 20.46 -1.03
CA ASP A 192 1.42 21.07 -1.13
C ASP A 192 2.16 20.89 0.19
N THR A 193 3.36 20.30 0.14
CA THR A 193 4.13 19.96 1.36
C THR A 193 4.88 21.15 1.94
N GLN A 194 4.89 22.31 1.30
CA GLN A 194 5.51 23.53 1.82
C GLN A 194 4.49 24.44 2.50
N THR A 195 3.29 24.55 1.93
CA THR A 195 2.20 25.37 2.49
C THR A 195 1.26 24.57 3.38
N PHE A 196 1.26 23.24 3.23
CA PHE A 196 0.34 22.29 3.87
C PHE A 196 -1.14 22.50 3.47
N GLU A 197 -1.38 23.18 2.38
CA GLU A 197 -2.70 23.46 1.85
C GLU A 197 -3.07 22.51 0.69
N VAL A 198 -4.37 22.40 0.42
CA VAL A 198 -4.87 21.68 -0.76
C VAL A 198 -4.42 22.40 -2.02
N ALA A 199 -3.62 21.77 -2.85
CA ALA A 199 -3.11 22.31 -4.11
C ALA A 199 -4.06 22.05 -5.28
N ARG A 200 -4.52 20.81 -5.43
CA ARG A 200 -5.42 20.38 -6.51
C ARG A 200 -6.37 19.28 -6.03
N ARG A 201 -7.47 19.12 -6.76
CA ARG A 201 -8.43 18.04 -6.56
C ARG A 201 -8.76 17.38 -7.89
N PHE A 202 -9.01 16.08 -7.85
CA PHE A 202 -9.38 15.29 -9.02
C PHE A 202 -10.61 14.44 -8.68
N SER A 203 -11.70 14.57 -9.46
CA SER A 203 -12.83 13.67 -9.35
C SER A 203 -12.44 12.29 -9.88
N VAL A 204 -12.72 11.27 -9.09
CA VAL A 204 -12.58 9.87 -9.50
C VAL A 204 -13.93 9.16 -9.60
N ALA A 205 -15.03 9.93 -9.53
CA ALA A 205 -16.37 9.40 -9.73
C ALA A 205 -16.50 8.81 -11.13
N VAL A 206 -17.02 7.58 -11.23
CA VAL A 206 -17.14 6.85 -12.50
C VAL A 206 -17.91 7.68 -13.53
N ASP A 207 -17.34 7.81 -14.72
CA ASP A 207 -17.82 8.61 -15.87
C ASP A 207 -17.83 10.15 -15.65
N HIS A 208 -17.18 10.60 -14.54
CA HIS A 208 -17.03 12.02 -14.19
C HIS A 208 -15.60 12.34 -13.71
N GLU A 209 -14.61 11.58 -14.18
CA GLU A 209 -13.23 11.75 -13.79
C GLU A 209 -12.61 13.01 -14.44
N GLY A 210 -11.92 13.78 -13.61
CA GLY A 210 -11.24 14.98 -14.09
C GLY A 210 -10.93 15.98 -12.99
N PRO A 211 -10.24 17.10 -13.36
CA PRO A 211 -9.93 18.16 -12.42
C PRO A 211 -11.20 18.78 -11.80
N LEU A 212 -11.13 19.06 -10.49
CA LEU A 212 -12.17 19.83 -9.78
C LEU A 212 -11.65 21.24 -9.49
N THR A 213 -12.39 22.26 -9.93
CA THR A 213 -12.01 23.67 -9.77
C THR A 213 -12.75 24.38 -8.64
N ASP A 214 -14.00 23.97 -8.38
CA ASP A 214 -14.92 24.63 -7.45
C ASP A 214 -15.45 23.63 -6.42
N TYR A 215 -14.56 23.14 -5.56
CA TYR A 215 -14.93 22.19 -4.52
C TYR A 215 -14.92 22.83 -3.13
N GLU A 216 -16.03 22.70 -2.44
CA GLU A 216 -16.17 23.00 -1.03
C GLU A 216 -16.43 21.69 -0.25
N PRO A 217 -15.67 21.37 0.81
CA PRO A 217 -15.93 20.20 1.62
C PRO A 217 -17.30 20.26 2.28
N VAL A 218 -18.20 19.35 1.88
CA VAL A 218 -19.56 19.25 2.42
C VAL A 218 -19.89 17.81 2.74
N ARG A 219 -20.94 17.60 3.56
CA ARG A 219 -21.46 16.24 3.74
C ARG A 219 -21.97 15.69 2.42
N PRO A 220 -21.50 14.52 1.97
CA PRO A 220 -21.97 13.94 0.73
C PRO A 220 -23.40 13.44 0.87
N THR A 221 -24.23 13.69 -0.14
CA THR A 221 -25.64 13.28 -0.18
C THR A 221 -25.85 12.02 -1.00
N THR A 222 -24.86 11.57 -1.76
CA THR A 222 -24.91 10.42 -2.66
C THR A 222 -23.90 9.35 -2.24
N ALA A 223 -24.16 8.10 -2.64
CA ALA A 223 -23.19 7.03 -2.45
C ALA A 223 -22.03 7.18 -3.46
N PRO A 224 -20.79 6.90 -3.07
CA PRO A 224 -19.65 6.95 -3.98
C PRO A 224 -19.78 5.87 -5.08
N THR A 225 -19.23 6.16 -6.25
CA THR A 225 -19.19 5.25 -7.40
C THR A 225 -17.85 4.52 -7.52
N CYS A 226 -16.73 5.21 -7.33
CA CYS A 226 -15.36 4.66 -7.26
C CYS A 226 -15.04 4.17 -5.86
N SER A 227 -15.35 4.94 -4.81
CA SER A 227 -14.91 4.70 -3.44
C SER A 227 -13.38 4.54 -3.36
N PRO A 228 -12.61 5.60 -3.64
CA PRO A 228 -11.16 5.50 -3.79
C PRO A 228 -10.50 5.24 -2.44
N THR A 229 -9.56 4.29 -2.39
CA THR A 229 -8.90 3.90 -1.14
C THR A 229 -7.46 4.42 -1.04
N TRP A 230 -6.64 4.21 -2.06
CA TRP A 230 -5.24 4.63 -2.07
C TRP A 230 -4.86 5.36 -3.34
N ALA A 231 -4.05 6.42 -3.20
CA ALA A 231 -3.32 7.07 -4.28
C ALA A 231 -1.84 6.66 -4.20
N LEU A 232 -1.25 6.31 -5.33
CA LEU A 232 0.14 5.86 -5.41
C LEU A 232 0.85 6.53 -6.59
N PRO A 233 1.72 7.52 -6.36
CA PRO A 233 2.61 8.04 -7.39
C PRO A 233 3.60 6.97 -7.86
N THR A 234 3.94 6.99 -9.15
CA THR A 234 5.02 6.17 -9.69
C THR A 234 6.38 6.59 -9.11
N PRO A 235 7.40 5.73 -9.11
CA PRO A 235 8.75 6.12 -8.70
C PRO A 235 9.34 7.26 -9.54
N ALA A 236 8.92 7.41 -10.80
CA ALA A 236 9.29 8.52 -11.66
C ALA A 236 8.56 9.83 -11.32
N GLY A 237 7.41 9.74 -10.65
CA GLY A 237 6.57 10.88 -10.29
C GLY A 237 5.76 11.45 -11.45
N ASP A 238 5.68 10.76 -12.57
CA ASP A 238 4.98 11.19 -13.79
C ASP A 238 3.49 10.84 -13.79
N ARG A 239 3.10 9.82 -13.03
CA ARG A 239 1.74 9.28 -12.98
C ARG A 239 1.32 8.97 -11.55
N ILE A 240 0.01 8.99 -11.29
CA ILE A 240 -0.59 8.60 -10.02
C ILE A 240 -1.65 7.53 -10.28
N PHE A 241 -1.53 6.40 -9.61
CA PHE A 241 -2.55 5.36 -9.61
C PHE A 241 -3.54 5.57 -8.46
N VAL A 242 -4.85 5.39 -8.72
CA VAL A 242 -5.92 5.49 -7.73
C VAL A 242 -6.75 4.21 -7.73
N ALA A 243 -6.82 3.53 -6.60
CA ALA A 243 -7.60 2.31 -6.45
C ALA A 243 -9.08 2.63 -6.20
N CYS A 244 -9.95 2.31 -7.17
CA CYS A 244 -11.40 2.43 -7.10
C CYS A 244 -12.02 1.15 -6.54
N ASN A 245 -12.09 1.05 -5.22
CA ASN A 245 -12.49 -0.18 -4.52
C ASN A 245 -13.88 -0.70 -4.92
N ARG A 246 -14.85 0.20 -5.07
CA ARG A 246 -16.24 -0.14 -5.44
C ARG A 246 -16.39 -0.44 -6.93
N ALA A 247 -15.60 0.20 -7.77
CA ALA A 247 -15.72 0.09 -9.22
C ALA A 247 -14.85 -1.03 -9.82
N ASN A 248 -13.98 -1.68 -9.03
CA ASN A 248 -13.09 -2.76 -9.45
C ASN A 248 -12.14 -2.36 -10.58
N HIS A 249 -11.60 -1.15 -10.53
CA HIS A 249 -10.57 -0.69 -11.44
C HIS A 249 -9.57 0.23 -10.75
N ILE A 250 -8.46 0.49 -11.40
CA ILE A 250 -7.48 1.50 -11.04
C ILE A 250 -7.54 2.61 -12.09
N LEU A 251 -7.53 3.86 -11.66
CA LEU A 251 -7.33 5.01 -12.53
C LEU A 251 -5.84 5.34 -12.58
N GLU A 252 -5.36 5.70 -13.75
CA GLU A 252 -4.04 6.31 -13.95
C GLU A 252 -4.22 7.77 -14.36
N VAL A 253 -3.66 8.67 -13.56
CA VAL A 253 -3.73 10.12 -13.75
C VAL A 253 -2.34 10.63 -14.09
N ASP A 254 -2.21 11.39 -15.16
CA ASP A 254 -0.97 12.08 -15.53
C ASP A 254 -0.73 13.24 -14.55
N TYR A 255 0.48 13.31 -14.00
CA TYR A 255 0.83 14.30 -12.96
C TYR A 255 0.86 15.73 -13.50
N GLU A 256 1.45 15.94 -14.68
CA GLU A 256 1.63 17.29 -15.25
C GLU A 256 0.31 17.85 -15.76
N THR A 257 -0.39 17.09 -16.59
CA THR A 257 -1.64 17.56 -17.25
C THR A 257 -2.85 17.46 -16.34
N TRP A 258 -2.77 16.70 -15.25
CA TRP A 258 -3.84 16.45 -14.30
C TRP A 258 -5.09 15.89 -15.01
N THR A 259 -4.87 14.87 -15.87
CA THR A 259 -5.92 14.22 -16.67
C THR A 259 -5.88 12.72 -16.50
N LEU A 260 -7.04 12.08 -16.65
CA LEU A 260 -7.13 10.61 -16.72
C LEU A 260 -6.48 10.11 -18.00
N THR A 261 -5.51 9.19 -17.88
CA THR A 261 -4.86 8.56 -19.03
C THR A 261 -5.47 7.21 -19.38
N ARG A 262 -5.81 6.41 -18.37
CA ARG A 262 -6.48 5.11 -18.57
C ARG A 262 -7.18 4.60 -17.32
N ARG A 263 -8.09 3.64 -17.53
CA ARG A 263 -8.66 2.77 -16.50
C ARG A 263 -8.09 1.37 -16.69
N ILE A 264 -7.69 0.72 -15.60
CA ILE A 264 -7.13 -0.63 -15.58
C ILE A 264 -8.08 -1.52 -14.80
N GLU A 265 -8.72 -2.46 -15.46
CA GLU A 265 -9.64 -3.40 -14.82
C GLU A 265 -8.94 -4.32 -13.83
N THR A 266 -9.56 -4.55 -12.68
CA THR A 266 -9.01 -5.39 -11.61
C THR A 266 -10.00 -6.47 -11.19
N GLY A 267 -9.54 -7.40 -10.36
CA GLY A 267 -10.40 -8.22 -9.54
C GLY A 267 -11.19 -7.39 -8.50
N ARG A 268 -11.95 -8.07 -7.64
CA ARG A 268 -12.90 -7.43 -6.73
C ARG A 268 -12.24 -6.63 -5.61
N GLY A 269 -12.56 -5.36 -5.55
CA GLY A 269 -12.21 -4.46 -4.47
C GLY A 269 -10.71 -4.14 -4.40
N PRO A 270 -10.08 -3.53 -5.44
CA PRO A 270 -8.71 -3.05 -5.33
C PRO A 270 -8.60 -2.08 -4.16
N TYR A 271 -7.57 -2.25 -3.33
CA TYR A 271 -7.50 -1.52 -2.07
C TYR A 271 -6.17 -0.78 -1.89
N ASN A 272 -5.09 -1.49 -1.63
CA ASN A 272 -3.76 -0.91 -1.49
C ASN A 272 -2.87 -1.32 -2.67
N MET A 273 -1.85 -0.52 -2.92
CA MET A 273 -0.97 -0.69 -4.07
C MET A 273 0.49 -0.43 -3.68
N ALA A 274 1.40 -1.15 -4.32
CA ALA A 274 2.83 -0.87 -4.27
C ALA A 274 3.44 -1.10 -5.66
N ILE A 275 4.42 -0.26 -6.04
CA ILE A 275 5.21 -0.46 -7.25
C ILE A 275 6.59 -0.94 -6.83
N THR A 276 7.13 -1.92 -7.54
CA THR A 276 8.51 -2.38 -7.33
C THR A 276 9.51 -1.25 -7.55
N PRO A 277 10.63 -1.20 -6.79
CA PRO A 277 11.67 -0.17 -6.95
C PRO A 277 12.23 -0.03 -8.37
N ASP A 278 12.21 -1.11 -9.16
CA ASP A 278 12.59 -1.08 -10.58
C ASP A 278 11.50 -0.48 -11.50
N GLY A 279 10.35 -0.09 -10.95
CA GLY A 279 9.25 0.55 -11.65
C GLY A 279 8.42 -0.36 -12.56
N LYS A 280 8.61 -1.68 -12.53
CA LYS A 280 8.03 -2.59 -13.53
C LYS A 280 6.74 -3.26 -13.12
N THR A 281 6.58 -3.59 -11.85
CA THR A 281 5.44 -4.36 -11.36
C THR A 281 4.62 -3.52 -10.38
N LEU A 282 3.33 -3.36 -10.68
CA LEU A 282 2.33 -2.85 -9.77
C LEU A 282 1.67 -4.03 -9.06
N VAL A 283 1.75 -4.06 -7.75
CA VAL A 283 1.11 -5.05 -6.87
C VAL A 283 -0.12 -4.43 -6.25
N VAL A 284 -1.27 -5.07 -6.41
CA VAL A 284 -2.58 -4.57 -5.97
C VAL A 284 -3.24 -5.57 -5.05
N THR A 285 -3.61 -5.15 -3.86
CA THR A 285 -4.42 -5.98 -2.95
C THR A 285 -5.89 -5.89 -3.33
N LEU A 286 -6.56 -7.03 -3.43
CA LEU A 286 -7.98 -7.16 -3.74
C LEU A 286 -8.74 -7.50 -2.45
N LYS A 287 -9.13 -6.47 -1.68
CA LYS A 287 -9.70 -6.62 -0.33
C LYS A 287 -10.94 -7.52 -0.32
N GLN A 288 -11.85 -7.33 -1.29
CA GLN A 288 -13.06 -8.13 -1.43
C GLN A 288 -12.85 -9.44 -2.19
N GLY A 289 -11.76 -9.52 -2.95
CA GLY A 289 -11.38 -10.69 -3.75
C GLY A 289 -10.57 -11.72 -3.00
N ALA A 290 -10.07 -11.40 -1.78
CA ALA A 290 -9.14 -12.21 -1.01
C ALA A 290 -7.94 -12.68 -1.87
N ALA A 291 -7.32 -11.74 -2.59
CA ALA A 291 -6.25 -12.04 -3.54
C ALA A 291 -5.31 -10.84 -3.72
N VAL A 292 -4.21 -11.10 -4.40
CA VAL A 292 -3.26 -10.10 -4.89
C VAL A 292 -3.21 -10.19 -6.41
N GLN A 293 -3.26 -9.04 -7.09
CA GLN A 293 -3.14 -8.97 -8.55
C GLN A 293 -1.89 -8.19 -8.93
N PHE A 294 -1.22 -8.68 -9.96
CA PHE A 294 0.03 -8.12 -10.46
C PHE A 294 -0.18 -7.54 -11.84
N PHE A 295 0.37 -6.36 -12.09
CA PHE A 295 0.29 -5.69 -13.37
C PHE A 295 1.67 -5.25 -13.84
N ASP A 296 1.85 -5.21 -15.14
CA ASP A 296 2.93 -4.46 -15.77
C ASP A 296 2.61 -2.96 -15.68
N VAL A 297 3.51 -2.18 -15.12
CA VAL A 297 3.28 -0.73 -14.87
C VAL A 297 3.11 0.04 -16.18
N GLU A 298 3.90 -0.31 -17.21
CA GLU A 298 3.90 0.44 -18.47
C GLU A 298 2.66 0.14 -19.31
N SER A 299 2.36 -1.13 -19.53
CA SER A 299 1.21 -1.55 -20.34
C SER A 299 -0.12 -1.51 -19.59
N GLY A 300 -0.10 -1.66 -18.26
CA GLY A 300 -1.28 -1.89 -17.44
C GLY A 300 -1.89 -3.29 -17.61
N GLU A 301 -1.20 -4.19 -18.29
CA GLU A 301 -1.68 -5.57 -18.47
C GLU A 301 -1.54 -6.38 -17.19
N SER A 302 -2.58 -7.16 -16.87
CA SER A 302 -2.54 -8.09 -15.74
C SER A 302 -1.58 -9.24 -16.03
N ARG A 303 -0.65 -9.46 -15.10
CA ARG A 303 0.30 -10.58 -15.12
C ARG A 303 -0.22 -11.81 -14.39
N GLY A 304 -1.26 -11.66 -13.58
CA GLY A 304 -1.88 -12.75 -12.82
C GLY A 304 -2.58 -12.29 -11.55
N ILE A 305 -3.40 -13.18 -11.02
CA ILE A 305 -4.08 -13.04 -9.73
C ILE A 305 -3.73 -14.27 -8.89
N VAL A 306 -3.36 -14.06 -7.63
CA VAL A 306 -3.01 -15.14 -6.68
C VAL A 306 -3.82 -14.96 -5.41
N GLU A 307 -4.46 -16.03 -4.95
CA GLU A 307 -5.26 -16.03 -3.72
C GLU A 307 -4.39 -15.77 -2.48
N SER A 308 -4.91 -14.94 -1.57
CA SER A 308 -4.35 -14.76 -0.23
C SER A 308 -4.63 -15.97 0.67
N SER A 309 -3.88 -16.08 1.75
CA SER A 309 -4.02 -17.19 2.71
C SER A 309 -5.33 -17.19 3.49
N THR A 310 -5.91 -16.00 3.67
CA THR A 310 -7.24 -15.80 4.27
C THR A 310 -7.93 -14.60 3.63
N THR A 311 -9.05 -14.17 4.18
CA THR A 311 -9.89 -13.08 3.62
C THR A 311 -9.41 -11.70 4.05
N VAL A 312 -9.89 -10.67 3.34
CA VAL A 312 -9.63 -9.24 3.60
C VAL A 312 -8.16 -8.88 3.40
N THR A 313 -7.69 -9.01 2.15
CA THR A 313 -6.33 -8.62 1.73
C THR A 313 -6.18 -7.10 1.83
N HIS A 314 -5.19 -6.62 2.62
CA HIS A 314 -5.14 -5.22 3.05
C HIS A 314 -3.89 -4.46 2.60
N GLY A 315 -2.85 -4.44 3.40
CA GLY A 315 -1.64 -3.67 3.16
C GLY A 315 -0.63 -4.40 2.27
N VAL A 316 0.21 -3.65 1.56
CA VAL A 316 1.28 -4.21 0.75
C VAL A 316 2.53 -3.35 0.79
N VAL A 317 3.69 -4.01 0.92
CA VAL A 317 5.01 -3.43 0.72
C VAL A 317 5.86 -4.36 -0.14
N VAL A 318 6.84 -3.80 -0.85
CA VAL A 318 7.74 -4.58 -1.73
C VAL A 318 9.18 -4.48 -1.21
N SER A 319 9.96 -5.53 -1.47
CA SER A 319 11.38 -5.55 -1.09
C SER A 319 12.22 -4.62 -1.97
N PRO A 320 13.34 -4.05 -1.43
CA PRO A 320 14.20 -3.13 -2.17
C PRO A 320 14.83 -3.73 -3.43
N ASP A 321 14.97 -5.05 -3.48
CA ASP A 321 15.50 -5.80 -4.63
C ASP A 321 14.42 -6.16 -5.67
N SER A 322 13.19 -5.68 -5.51
CA SER A 322 12.04 -5.98 -6.38
C SER A 322 11.70 -7.47 -6.48
N ARG A 323 12.10 -8.28 -5.49
CA ARG A 323 11.95 -9.73 -5.53
C ARG A 323 10.68 -10.21 -4.87
N TYR A 324 10.29 -9.61 -3.75
CA TYR A 324 9.14 -10.08 -2.95
C TYR A 324 8.15 -8.96 -2.65
N ALA A 325 6.87 -9.32 -2.66
CA ALA A 325 5.80 -8.52 -2.05
C ALA A 325 5.37 -9.16 -0.73
N PHE A 326 5.20 -8.33 0.29
CA PHE A 326 4.70 -8.68 1.61
C PHE A 326 3.33 -8.06 1.77
N VAL A 327 2.34 -8.88 2.11
CA VAL A 327 0.92 -8.49 2.11
C VAL A 327 0.29 -8.87 3.42
N SER A 328 -0.25 -7.89 4.14
CA SER A 328 -1.05 -8.15 5.34
C SER A 328 -2.46 -8.56 4.96
N VAL A 329 -2.99 -9.56 5.65
CA VAL A 329 -4.33 -10.10 5.43
C VAL A 329 -5.05 -10.14 6.77
N GLU A 330 -6.21 -9.47 6.86
CA GLU A 330 -6.85 -9.21 8.16
C GLU A 330 -7.46 -10.46 8.79
N GLY A 331 -8.06 -11.37 7.99
CA GLY A 331 -9.00 -12.37 8.46
C GLY A 331 -10.36 -11.76 8.84
N VAL A 332 -11.27 -12.55 9.34
CA VAL A 332 -12.60 -12.12 9.79
C VAL A 332 -12.93 -12.68 11.17
N GLY A 333 -13.39 -11.81 12.06
CA GLY A 333 -13.80 -12.20 13.41
C GLY A 333 -12.65 -12.74 14.25
N ALA A 334 -12.72 -14.01 14.65
CA ALA A 334 -11.70 -14.66 15.47
C ALA A 334 -10.56 -15.32 14.66
N GLU A 335 -10.60 -15.24 13.33
CA GLU A 335 -9.50 -15.75 12.50
C GLU A 335 -8.22 -14.94 12.76
N PRO A 336 -7.06 -15.58 12.82
CA PRO A 336 -5.81 -14.85 12.89
C PRO A 336 -5.59 -14.06 11.60
N GLY A 337 -5.05 -12.85 11.74
CA GLY A 337 -4.46 -12.15 10.62
C GLY A 337 -3.21 -12.88 10.13
N LYS A 338 -2.76 -12.56 8.93
CA LYS A 338 -1.58 -13.19 8.33
C LYS A 338 -0.69 -12.17 7.61
N LEU A 339 0.57 -12.55 7.44
CA LEU A 339 1.45 -11.95 6.46
C LEU A 339 1.71 -12.98 5.36
N ASP A 340 1.26 -12.66 4.14
CA ASP A 340 1.55 -13.44 2.93
C ASP A 340 2.79 -12.89 2.23
N ILE A 341 3.61 -13.79 1.67
CA ILE A 341 4.81 -13.44 0.92
C ILE A 341 4.67 -13.98 -0.51
N PHE A 342 4.77 -13.08 -1.49
CA PHE A 342 4.68 -13.41 -2.91
C PHE A 342 6.03 -13.19 -3.60
N ASP A 343 6.47 -14.17 -4.37
CA ASP A 343 7.63 -14.05 -5.26
C ASP A 343 7.20 -13.34 -6.55
N LEU A 344 7.77 -12.18 -6.82
CA LEU A 344 7.40 -11.35 -7.98
C LEU A 344 7.97 -11.84 -9.31
N GLN A 345 8.86 -12.83 -9.31
CA GLN A 345 9.35 -13.46 -10.53
C GLN A 345 8.44 -14.61 -10.98
N THR A 346 7.98 -15.44 -10.05
CA THR A 346 7.10 -16.58 -10.34
C THR A 346 5.62 -16.23 -10.21
N LEU A 347 5.30 -15.12 -9.55
CA LEU A 347 3.94 -14.70 -9.18
C LEU A 347 3.22 -15.77 -8.36
N GLU A 348 3.92 -16.36 -7.39
CA GLU A 348 3.37 -17.38 -6.50
C GLU A 348 3.45 -16.90 -5.06
N ARG A 349 2.50 -17.30 -4.22
CA ARG A 349 2.62 -17.16 -2.78
C ARG A 349 3.58 -18.24 -2.27
N VAL A 350 4.72 -17.81 -1.73
CA VAL A 350 5.83 -18.69 -1.35
C VAL A 350 5.91 -18.96 0.15
N ALA A 351 5.26 -18.14 0.96
CA ALA A 351 5.15 -18.35 2.41
C ALA A 351 3.97 -17.55 2.97
N ASP A 352 3.52 -17.93 4.15
CA ASP A 352 2.64 -17.15 5.02
C ASP A 352 3.01 -17.39 6.49
N VAL A 353 2.59 -16.49 7.39
CA VAL A 353 2.74 -16.64 8.84
C VAL A 353 1.55 -16.02 9.57
N ASP A 354 1.06 -16.70 10.61
CA ASP A 354 -0.03 -16.23 11.45
C ASP A 354 0.40 -15.07 12.33
N LEU A 355 -0.48 -14.07 12.45
CA LEU A 355 -0.32 -12.86 13.24
C LEU A 355 -1.52 -12.68 14.18
N GLY A 356 -1.56 -11.57 14.92
CA GLY A 356 -2.75 -11.16 15.65
C GLY A 356 -3.92 -10.84 14.72
N GLN A 357 -5.13 -10.75 15.29
CA GLN A 357 -6.36 -10.46 14.55
C GLN A 357 -6.28 -9.10 13.87
N GLN A 358 -6.85 -9.01 12.67
CA GLN A 358 -6.93 -7.82 11.84
C GLN A 358 -5.53 -7.26 11.50
N ALA A 359 -4.68 -8.09 10.88
CA ALA A 359 -3.37 -7.65 10.40
C ALA A 359 -3.54 -6.66 9.22
N GLY A 360 -3.39 -5.35 9.49
CA GLY A 360 -3.67 -4.26 8.56
C GLY A 360 -2.44 -3.49 8.15
N GLY A 361 -1.91 -2.63 9.01
CA GLY A 361 -0.75 -1.79 8.76
C GLY A 361 0.52 -2.60 8.51
N ILE A 362 1.34 -2.16 7.54
CA ILE A 362 2.57 -2.87 7.17
C ILE A 362 3.68 -1.90 6.78
N ALA A 363 4.91 -2.16 7.22
CA ALA A 363 6.09 -1.39 6.84
C ALA A 363 7.30 -2.29 6.66
N PHE A 364 8.02 -2.11 5.54
CA PHE A 364 9.28 -2.80 5.28
C PHE A 364 10.41 -2.12 6.04
N TRP A 365 11.10 -2.86 6.91
CA TRP A 365 12.20 -2.30 7.70
C TRP A 365 13.54 -2.39 6.96
N LYS A 366 14.07 -3.60 6.80
CA LYS A 366 15.41 -3.80 6.22
C LYS A 366 15.55 -5.14 5.50
N MET A 367 16.57 -5.23 4.69
CA MET A 367 17.07 -6.45 4.06
C MET A 367 18.53 -6.64 4.48
N GLU A 368 18.89 -7.85 4.90
CA GLU A 368 20.24 -8.21 5.33
C GLU A 368 20.69 -9.48 4.60
N PRO A 369 21.94 -9.53 4.09
CA PRO A 369 22.49 -10.77 3.55
C PRO A 369 22.41 -11.91 4.60
N THR A 370 22.21 -13.13 4.13
CA THR A 370 22.40 -14.31 4.98
C THR A 370 23.88 -14.61 5.09
N ASN A 371 24.40 -14.67 6.30
CA ASN A 371 25.80 -15.04 6.57
C ASN A 371 26.07 -16.51 6.20
#